data_3ee5b111b03a0565655a15de9209d884
#
_entry.id   3ee5b111b03a0565655a15de9209d884
#
_cell.length_a   1.000
_cell.length_b   1.000
_cell.length_c   1.000
_cell.angle_alpha   90.00
_cell.angle_beta   90.00
_cell.angle_gamma   90.00
#
_symmetry.space_group_name_H-M   'P 1'
#
loop_
_entity.id
_entity.type
_entity.pdbx_description
1 polymer ?
#
loop_
_entity_poly.entity_id
_entity_poly.type
_entity_poly.pdbx_seq_one_letter_code
_entity_poly.pdbx_strand_id
1 'polypeptide(L)'
;ARDASLLVAIEERFPGTVENDVLQRKKLGNLVFSDKNALLDLNRITHAAVKREVLRRLGEKPALAAIDAIALFEGGLAGLCDVTVAVTAPVEDRVRRLMRRDGIPEDYARRRIAAQPDESWFRAKCGFVLENTGSASEFREKCLAFLRGIGIMDAASERRKSLQCTVHPTGTLGTYTFVVVCSRYDGKWL
;
A
#
# COMPACT_ATOMS: atom_id res chain seq x y z
N ALA A 1 -11.83 -7.63 -11.31
CA ALA A 1 -13.21 -7.21 -11.57
C ALA A 1 -13.31 -5.71 -11.31
N ARG A 2 -13.96 -4.94 -12.21
CA ARG A 2 -14.24 -3.53 -11.98
C ARG A 2 -15.32 -3.45 -10.90
N ASP A 3 -15.08 -2.69 -9.85
CA ASP A 3 -16.09 -2.45 -8.82
C ASP A 3 -17.12 -1.45 -9.37
N ALA A 4 -18.25 -1.97 -9.88
CA ALA A 4 -19.31 -1.15 -10.45
C ALA A 4 -19.89 -0.16 -9.42
N SER A 5 -19.98 -0.58 -8.14
CA SER A 5 -20.48 0.29 -7.07
C SER A 5 -19.57 1.48 -6.79
N LEU A 6 -18.25 1.30 -6.96
CA LEU A 6 -17.28 2.38 -6.84
C LEU A 6 -17.44 3.40 -7.98
N LEU A 7 -17.65 2.92 -9.23
CA LEU A 7 -17.85 3.82 -10.37
C LEU A 7 -19.14 4.62 -10.22
N VAL A 8 -20.22 4.01 -9.75
CA VAL A 8 -21.49 4.70 -9.46
C VAL A 8 -21.27 5.79 -8.41
N ALA A 9 -20.65 5.47 -7.28
CA ALA A 9 -20.39 6.44 -6.22
C ALA A 9 -19.48 7.60 -6.65
N ILE A 10 -18.52 7.34 -7.55
CA ILE A 10 -17.69 8.40 -8.13
C ILE A 10 -18.52 9.29 -9.05
N GLU A 11 -19.33 8.71 -9.94
CA GLU A 11 -20.18 9.47 -10.87
C GLU A 11 -21.21 10.32 -10.14
N GLU A 12 -21.84 9.80 -9.09
CA GLU A 12 -22.77 10.55 -8.24
C GLU A 12 -22.14 11.79 -7.61
N ARG A 13 -20.90 11.68 -7.15
CA ARG A 13 -20.20 12.82 -6.53
C ARG A 13 -19.49 13.72 -7.54
N PHE A 14 -19.07 13.18 -8.66
CA PHE A 14 -18.30 13.86 -9.72
C PHE A 14 -18.91 13.58 -11.10
N PRO A 15 -20.06 14.18 -11.43
CA PRO A 15 -20.78 13.91 -12.67
C PRO A 15 -19.91 14.10 -13.93
N GLY A 16 -20.07 13.19 -14.90
CA GLY A 16 -19.34 13.19 -16.17
C GLY A 16 -17.91 12.67 -16.06
N THR A 17 -17.53 12.06 -14.93
CA THR A 17 -16.23 11.42 -14.77
C THR A 17 -16.21 9.93 -15.08
N VAL A 18 -17.39 9.31 -15.25
CA VAL A 18 -17.53 7.93 -15.71
C VAL A 18 -18.32 7.90 -17.01
N GLU A 19 -17.73 7.32 -18.05
CA GLU A 19 -18.36 7.18 -19.37
C GLU A 19 -18.27 5.71 -19.80
N ASN A 20 -19.41 5.10 -20.15
CA ASN A 20 -19.46 3.69 -20.57
C ASN A 20 -18.75 2.73 -19.59
N ASP A 21 -19.03 2.89 -18.31
CA ASP A 21 -18.39 2.13 -17.20
C ASP A 21 -16.86 2.28 -17.13
N VAL A 22 -16.32 3.34 -17.69
CA VAL A 22 -14.88 3.65 -17.68
C VAL A 22 -14.64 4.98 -16.98
N LEU A 23 -13.80 4.94 -15.93
CA LEU A 23 -13.38 6.12 -15.20
C LEU A 23 -12.48 7.02 -16.07
N GLN A 24 -12.91 8.26 -16.28
CA GLN A 24 -12.16 9.30 -16.98
C GLN A 24 -11.14 9.96 -16.02
N ARG A 25 -10.04 9.26 -15.77
CA ARG A 25 -9.05 9.63 -14.73
C ARG A 25 -8.52 11.06 -14.87
N LYS A 26 -8.33 11.55 -16.10
CA LYS A 26 -7.85 12.92 -16.34
C LYS A 26 -8.89 13.95 -15.95
N LYS A 27 -10.17 13.72 -16.29
CA LYS A 27 -11.29 14.61 -15.90
C LYS A 27 -11.40 14.65 -14.37
N LEU A 28 -11.48 13.48 -13.71
CA LEU A 28 -11.56 13.38 -12.26
C LEU A 28 -10.34 14.04 -11.59
N GLY A 29 -9.13 13.80 -12.09
CA GLY A 29 -7.92 14.41 -11.57
C GLY A 29 -7.96 15.94 -11.61
N ASN A 30 -8.39 16.53 -12.72
CA ASN A 30 -8.52 17.99 -12.84
C ASN A 30 -9.49 18.58 -11.82
N LEU A 31 -10.59 17.87 -11.51
CA LEU A 31 -11.56 18.32 -10.51
C LEU A 31 -10.99 18.25 -9.08
N VAL A 32 -10.42 17.10 -8.71
CA VAL A 32 -10.05 16.86 -7.32
C VAL A 32 -8.71 17.52 -6.92
N PHE A 33 -7.80 17.75 -7.86
CA PHE A 33 -6.52 18.41 -7.54
C PHE A 33 -6.63 19.93 -7.40
N SER A 34 -7.73 20.53 -7.88
CA SER A 34 -8.02 21.95 -7.71
C SER A 34 -8.87 22.26 -6.47
N ASP A 35 -9.49 21.24 -5.86
CA ASP A 35 -10.38 21.40 -4.70
C ASP A 35 -10.07 20.35 -3.62
N LYS A 36 -9.60 20.83 -2.45
CA LYS A 36 -9.27 19.97 -1.30
C LYS A 36 -10.46 19.15 -0.80
N ASN A 37 -11.67 19.72 -0.81
CA ASN A 37 -12.87 19.02 -0.36
C ASN A 37 -13.25 17.92 -1.35
N ALA A 38 -13.15 18.19 -2.64
CA ALA A 38 -13.34 17.18 -3.68
C ALA A 38 -12.36 16.01 -3.53
N LEU A 39 -11.08 16.30 -3.23
CA LEU A 39 -10.07 15.28 -2.98
C LEU A 39 -10.39 14.44 -1.73
N LEU A 40 -10.84 15.08 -0.64
CA LEU A 40 -11.27 14.37 0.57
C LEU A 40 -12.47 13.46 0.31
N ASP A 41 -13.45 13.92 -0.48
CA ASP A 41 -14.61 13.11 -0.86
C ASP A 41 -14.22 11.90 -1.71
N LEU A 42 -13.32 12.09 -2.69
CA LEU A 42 -12.80 10.99 -3.49
C LEU A 42 -12.06 9.97 -2.63
N ASN A 43 -11.22 10.43 -1.69
CA ASN A 43 -10.51 9.56 -0.76
C ASN A 43 -11.52 8.76 0.09
N ARG A 44 -12.56 9.39 0.63
CA ARG A 44 -13.60 8.72 1.41
C ARG A 44 -14.30 7.62 0.61
N ILE A 45 -14.69 7.90 -0.62
CA ILE A 45 -15.35 6.95 -1.52
C ILE A 45 -14.41 5.75 -1.83
N THR A 46 -13.19 6.05 -2.22
CA THR A 46 -12.21 5.01 -2.61
C THR A 46 -11.75 4.17 -1.42
N HIS A 47 -11.48 4.79 -0.26
CA HIS A 47 -11.09 4.06 0.95
C HIS A 47 -12.20 3.12 1.42
N ALA A 48 -13.46 3.55 1.37
CA ALA A 48 -14.60 2.71 1.72
C ALA A 48 -14.72 1.50 0.79
N ALA A 49 -14.54 1.67 -0.52
CA ALA A 49 -14.57 0.59 -1.49
C ALA A 49 -13.42 -0.40 -1.28
N VAL A 50 -12.20 0.10 -1.09
CA VAL A 50 -11.03 -0.75 -0.80
C VAL A 50 -11.24 -1.54 0.49
N LYS A 51 -11.73 -0.90 1.56
CA LYS A 51 -11.98 -1.58 2.83
C LYS A 51 -13.03 -2.68 2.69
N ARG A 52 -14.12 -2.46 1.95
CA ARG A 52 -15.12 -3.51 1.67
C ARG A 52 -14.50 -4.71 0.96
N GLU A 53 -13.68 -4.47 -0.07
CA GLU A 53 -13.03 -5.55 -0.80
C GLU A 53 -12.00 -6.32 0.05
N VAL A 54 -11.24 -5.62 0.90
CA VAL A 54 -10.33 -6.25 1.87
C VAL A 54 -11.13 -7.13 2.84
N LEU A 55 -12.20 -6.61 3.43
CA LEU A 55 -13.04 -7.37 4.36
C LEU A 55 -13.68 -8.59 3.69
N ARG A 56 -14.14 -8.44 2.44
CA ARG A 56 -14.66 -9.57 1.65
C ARG A 56 -13.62 -10.67 1.48
N ARG A 57 -12.38 -10.32 1.10
CA ARG A 57 -11.27 -11.28 0.94
C ARG A 57 -10.85 -11.93 2.26
N LEU A 58 -10.82 -11.15 3.34
CA LEU A 58 -10.54 -11.69 4.67
C LEU A 58 -11.64 -12.64 5.13
N GLY A 59 -12.90 -12.39 4.73
CA GLY A 59 -14.03 -13.30 4.98
C GLY A 59 -13.89 -14.68 4.35
N GLU A 60 -13.03 -14.85 3.33
CA GLU A 60 -12.64 -16.13 2.76
C GLU A 60 -11.70 -16.95 3.67
N LYS A 61 -11.34 -16.40 4.82
CA LYS A 61 -10.50 -16.98 5.89
C LYS A 61 -9.15 -17.52 5.38
N PRO A 62 -8.34 -16.69 4.69
CA PRO A 62 -7.01 -17.12 4.28
C PRO A 62 -6.15 -17.39 5.52
N ALA A 63 -5.29 -18.42 5.44
CA ALA A 63 -4.35 -18.73 6.52
C ALA A 63 -3.36 -17.58 6.80
N LEU A 64 -3.07 -16.79 5.78
CA LEU A 64 -2.23 -15.60 5.83
C LEU A 64 -2.72 -14.59 4.80
N ALA A 65 -2.86 -13.34 5.19
CA ALA A 65 -3.16 -12.23 4.30
C ALA A 65 -2.10 -11.14 4.43
N ALA A 66 -1.71 -10.55 3.31
CA ALA A 66 -0.86 -9.38 3.28
C ALA A 66 -1.59 -8.23 2.57
N ILE A 67 -1.61 -7.06 3.18
CA ILE A 67 -2.19 -5.84 2.62
C ILE A 67 -1.03 -4.88 2.31
N ASP A 68 -0.82 -4.59 1.02
CA ASP A 68 0.08 -3.54 0.58
C ASP A 68 -0.77 -2.32 0.20
N ALA A 69 -0.72 -1.28 1.02
CA ALA A 69 -1.53 -0.08 0.83
C ALA A 69 -0.79 1.18 1.28
N ILE A 70 -0.73 2.17 0.40
CA ILE A 70 -0.14 3.50 0.70
C ILE A 70 -0.95 4.19 1.80
N ALA A 71 -2.28 4.15 1.71
CA ALA A 71 -3.21 4.76 2.65
C ALA A 71 -3.74 3.76 3.69
N LEU A 72 -2.87 2.93 4.26
CA LEU A 72 -3.25 1.90 5.23
C LEU A 72 -3.93 2.50 6.45
N PHE A 73 -3.37 3.58 6.99
CA PHE A 73 -3.88 4.26 8.19
C PHE A 73 -5.08 5.14 7.85
N GLU A 74 -4.98 5.96 6.81
CA GLU A 74 -6.02 6.87 6.36
C GLU A 74 -7.26 6.12 5.87
N GLY A 75 -7.06 4.96 5.24
CA GLY A 75 -8.13 4.07 4.79
C GLY A 75 -8.74 3.20 5.90
N GLY A 76 -8.23 3.30 7.14
CA GLY A 76 -8.71 2.52 8.28
C GLY A 76 -8.48 1.01 8.13
N LEU A 77 -7.44 0.61 7.39
CA LEU A 77 -7.07 -0.79 7.19
C LEU A 77 -6.12 -1.30 8.28
N ALA A 78 -5.36 -0.40 8.92
CA ALA A 78 -4.40 -0.76 9.96
C ALA A 78 -5.04 -1.54 11.12
N GLY A 79 -6.27 -1.20 11.49
CA GLY A 79 -7.01 -1.91 12.54
C GLY A 79 -7.48 -3.33 12.17
N LEU A 80 -7.29 -3.76 10.91
CA LEU A 80 -7.56 -5.12 10.46
C LEU A 80 -6.32 -6.02 10.53
N CYS A 81 -5.23 -5.51 11.05
CA CYS A 81 -3.91 -6.04 10.90
C CYS A 81 -3.31 -6.43 12.23
N ASP A 82 -2.85 -7.66 12.39
CA ASP A 82 -2.15 -8.11 13.60
C ASP A 82 -0.74 -7.52 13.68
N VAL A 83 -0.11 -7.30 12.52
CA VAL A 83 1.24 -6.75 12.40
C VAL A 83 1.27 -5.67 11.34
N THR A 84 1.83 -4.51 11.66
CA THR A 84 2.08 -3.42 10.71
C THR A 84 3.58 -3.20 10.55
N VAL A 85 4.04 -3.14 9.31
CA VAL A 85 5.46 -3.00 8.97
C VAL A 85 5.67 -1.84 8.02
N ALA A 86 6.49 -0.88 8.38
CA ALA A 86 6.98 0.13 7.46
C ALA A 86 8.27 -0.34 6.80
N VAL A 87 8.33 -0.23 5.48
CA VAL A 87 9.59 -0.39 4.74
C VAL A 87 10.11 0.98 4.39
N THR A 88 11.26 1.34 4.95
CA THR A 88 11.89 2.66 4.74
C THR A 88 13.15 2.52 3.88
N ALA A 89 13.58 3.63 3.29
CA ALA A 89 14.85 3.72 2.59
C ALA A 89 15.36 5.17 2.64
N PRO A 90 16.69 5.40 2.59
CA PRO A 90 17.26 6.74 2.52
C PRO A 90 16.65 7.55 1.37
N VAL A 91 16.45 8.85 1.58
CA VAL A 91 15.82 9.74 0.59
C VAL A 91 16.51 9.65 -0.76
N GLU A 92 17.84 9.64 -0.78
CA GLU A 92 18.62 9.58 -2.02
C GLU A 92 18.40 8.27 -2.79
N ASP A 93 18.25 7.16 -2.09
CA ASP A 93 17.92 5.87 -2.72
C ASP A 93 16.50 5.88 -3.31
N ARG A 94 15.57 6.50 -2.60
CA ARG A 94 14.19 6.67 -3.05
C ARG A 94 14.14 7.54 -4.30
N VAL A 95 14.86 8.66 -4.35
CA VAL A 95 14.98 9.54 -5.52
C VAL A 95 15.51 8.77 -6.72
N ARG A 96 16.65 8.08 -6.57
CA ARG A 96 17.24 7.29 -7.65
C ARG A 96 16.30 6.20 -8.18
N ARG A 97 15.60 5.49 -7.29
CA ARG A 97 14.64 4.44 -7.65
C ARG A 97 13.45 5.02 -8.43
N LEU A 98 12.92 6.17 -8.01
CA LEU A 98 11.84 6.88 -8.69
C LEU A 98 12.22 7.34 -10.08
N MET A 99 13.35 8.03 -10.20
CA MET A 99 13.86 8.48 -11.50
C MET A 99 14.02 7.32 -12.49
N ARG A 100 14.62 6.22 -12.03
CA ARG A 100 14.85 5.03 -12.87
C ARG A 100 13.55 4.32 -13.27
N ARG A 101 12.58 4.22 -12.36
CA ARG A 101 11.32 3.51 -12.60
C ARG A 101 10.37 4.29 -13.49
N ASP A 102 10.20 5.59 -13.19
CA ASP A 102 9.16 6.43 -13.77
C ASP A 102 9.68 7.35 -14.90
N GLY A 103 11.01 7.39 -15.14
CA GLY A 103 11.62 8.25 -16.15
C GLY A 103 11.46 9.75 -15.83
N ILE A 104 11.33 10.12 -14.57
CA ILE A 104 11.06 11.50 -14.13
C ILE A 104 12.35 12.21 -13.70
N PRO A 105 12.41 13.56 -13.81
CA PRO A 105 13.55 14.34 -13.33
C PRO A 105 13.64 14.36 -11.80
N GLU A 106 14.83 14.64 -11.29
CA GLU A 106 15.16 14.57 -9.86
C GLU A 106 14.31 15.54 -9.02
N ASP A 107 14.13 16.77 -9.47
CA ASP A 107 13.34 17.77 -8.77
C ASP A 107 11.88 17.32 -8.60
N TYR A 108 11.31 16.67 -9.60
CA TYR A 108 9.98 16.09 -9.51
C TYR A 108 9.92 14.89 -8.56
N ALA A 109 10.93 14.02 -8.59
CA ALA A 109 11.03 12.90 -7.66
C ALA A 109 11.11 13.40 -6.19
N ARG A 110 11.94 14.42 -5.92
CA ARG A 110 12.06 15.03 -4.59
C ARG A 110 10.75 15.65 -4.11
N ARG A 111 10.03 16.39 -4.97
CA ARG A 111 8.69 16.92 -4.62
C ARG A 111 7.70 15.81 -4.26
N ARG A 112 7.70 14.71 -5.00
CA ARG A 112 6.83 13.55 -4.69
C ARG A 112 7.18 12.92 -3.34
N ILE A 113 8.45 12.84 -2.99
CA ILE A 113 8.88 12.32 -1.69
C ILE A 113 8.49 13.27 -0.56
N ALA A 114 8.71 14.58 -0.73
CA ALA A 114 8.38 15.58 0.27
C ALA A 114 6.86 15.73 0.55
N ALA A 115 6.01 15.32 -0.40
CA ALA A 115 4.56 15.33 -0.24
C ALA A 115 4.02 14.18 0.64
N GLN A 116 4.89 13.28 1.10
CA GLN A 116 4.49 12.16 1.95
C GLN A 116 4.90 12.38 3.40
N PRO A 117 4.26 11.68 4.35
CA PRO A 117 4.73 11.64 5.73
C PRO A 117 6.19 11.23 5.79
N ASP A 118 6.91 11.76 6.74
CA ASP A 118 8.32 11.43 6.96
C ASP A 118 8.50 10.04 7.62
N GLU A 119 9.74 9.62 7.73
CA GLU A 119 10.06 8.32 8.32
C GLU A 119 9.65 8.26 9.81
N SER A 120 9.73 9.37 10.53
CA SER A 120 9.38 9.42 11.96
C SER A 120 7.90 9.12 12.18
N TRP A 121 7.04 9.61 11.29
CA TRP A 121 5.61 9.32 11.32
C TRP A 121 5.34 7.81 11.16
N PHE A 122 6.02 7.14 10.22
CA PHE A 122 5.85 5.71 10.02
C PHE A 122 6.41 4.89 11.16
N ARG A 123 7.57 5.27 11.72
CA ARG A 123 8.14 4.65 12.91
C ARG A 123 7.20 4.74 14.12
N ALA A 124 6.47 5.84 14.26
CA ALA A 124 5.50 6.03 15.35
C ALA A 124 4.19 5.25 15.14
N LYS A 125 3.81 4.94 13.90
CA LYS A 125 2.53 4.31 13.56
C LYS A 125 2.62 2.80 13.36
N CYS A 126 3.75 2.29 12.86
CA CYS A 126 3.93 0.88 12.58
C CYS A 126 4.58 0.15 13.76
N GLY A 127 4.18 -1.10 13.97
CA GLY A 127 4.79 -1.95 14.99
C GLY A 127 6.23 -2.34 14.68
N PHE A 128 6.59 -2.36 13.39
CA PHE A 128 7.93 -2.72 12.93
C PHE A 128 8.39 -1.82 11.78
N VAL A 129 9.71 -1.69 11.64
CA VAL A 129 10.35 -0.98 10.52
C VAL A 129 11.44 -1.84 9.91
N LEU A 130 11.40 -2.02 8.60
CA LEU A 130 12.43 -2.69 7.81
C LEU A 130 13.12 -1.66 6.91
N GLU A 131 14.41 -1.49 7.10
CA GLU A 131 15.20 -0.56 6.29
C GLU A 131 15.70 -1.25 5.02
N ASN A 132 15.22 -0.79 3.88
CA ASN A 132 15.61 -1.27 2.55
C ASN A 132 16.88 -0.53 2.08
N THR A 133 17.99 -0.83 2.74
CA THR A 133 19.35 -0.38 2.40
C THR A 133 20.13 -1.53 1.79
N GLY A 134 21.09 -1.24 0.94
CA GLY A 134 21.95 -2.25 0.30
C GLY A 134 21.29 -2.93 -0.91
N SER A 135 21.68 -4.17 -1.16
CA SER A 135 21.22 -4.96 -2.30
C SER A 135 19.81 -5.55 -2.09
N ALA A 136 19.17 -5.96 -3.18
CA ALA A 136 17.90 -6.68 -3.11
C ALA A 136 18.00 -8.01 -2.35
N SER A 137 19.16 -8.68 -2.43
CA SER A 137 19.41 -9.92 -1.70
C SER A 137 19.47 -9.69 -0.18
N GLU A 138 20.21 -8.68 0.25
CA GLU A 138 20.32 -8.32 1.67
C GLU A 138 18.95 -7.91 2.24
N PHE A 139 18.18 -7.13 1.49
CA PHE A 139 16.83 -6.76 1.92
C PHE A 139 15.91 -7.97 1.99
N ARG A 140 16.01 -8.89 1.04
CA ARG A 140 15.26 -10.16 1.07
C ARG A 140 15.56 -10.95 2.34
N GLU A 141 16.84 -11.10 2.73
CA GLU A 141 17.21 -11.80 3.96
C GLU A 141 16.66 -11.10 5.21
N LYS A 142 16.68 -9.76 5.26
CA LYS A 142 16.01 -9.00 6.34
C LYS A 142 14.53 -9.32 6.43
N CYS A 143 13.82 -9.36 5.29
CA CYS A 143 12.40 -9.73 5.26
C CYS A 143 12.16 -11.16 5.76
N LEU A 144 12.97 -12.12 5.33
CA LEU A 144 12.85 -13.51 5.77
C LEU A 144 13.13 -13.65 7.28
N ALA A 145 14.17 -12.99 7.79
CA ALA A 145 14.46 -12.97 9.22
C ALA A 145 13.32 -12.37 10.03
N PHE A 146 12.73 -11.28 9.55
CA PHE A 146 11.56 -10.67 10.16
C PHE A 146 10.36 -11.63 10.20
N LEU A 147 10.02 -12.28 9.07
CA LEU A 147 8.90 -13.21 9.00
C LEU A 147 9.08 -14.43 9.91
N ARG A 148 10.32 -14.90 10.09
CA ARG A 148 10.64 -15.94 11.09
C ARG A 148 10.44 -15.42 12.51
N GLY A 149 10.93 -14.19 12.78
CA GLY A 149 10.83 -13.56 14.10
C GLY A 149 9.40 -13.36 14.59
N ILE A 150 8.46 -13.12 13.69
CA ILE A 150 7.03 -12.99 14.02
C ILE A 150 6.24 -14.31 13.84
N GLY A 151 6.94 -15.45 13.68
CA GLY A 151 6.33 -16.77 13.63
C GLY A 151 5.52 -17.11 12.38
N ILE A 152 5.63 -16.32 11.31
CA ILE A 152 4.92 -16.56 10.04
C ILE A 152 5.63 -17.61 9.19
N MET A 153 6.94 -17.71 9.30
CA MET A 153 7.77 -18.69 8.58
C MET A 153 8.53 -19.56 9.57
N ASP A 154 8.55 -20.86 9.30
CA ASP A 154 9.44 -21.83 9.92
C ASP A 154 10.42 -22.39 8.89
N ALA A 155 11.44 -23.11 9.33
CA ALA A 155 12.42 -23.74 8.46
C ALA A 155 11.84 -24.78 7.48
N ALA A 156 10.63 -25.29 7.74
CA ALA A 156 9.91 -26.22 6.87
C ALA A 156 9.14 -25.50 5.76
N SER A 157 8.61 -24.30 6.03
CA SER A 157 7.91 -23.48 5.03
C SER A 157 8.88 -22.87 4.00
N GLU A 158 10.15 -22.70 4.33
CA GLU A 158 11.18 -22.24 3.37
C GLU A 158 11.42 -23.24 2.24
N ARG A 159 11.25 -24.53 2.51
CA ARG A 159 11.41 -25.59 1.51
C ARG A 159 10.20 -25.69 0.56
N ARG A 160 9.05 -25.16 0.95
CA ARG A 160 7.90 -25.07 0.05
C ARG A 160 8.01 -23.77 -0.72
N LYS A 161 8.38 -23.84 -2.01
CA LYS A 161 8.56 -22.72 -2.95
C LYS A 161 7.31 -21.84 -3.18
N SER A 162 6.32 -21.85 -2.29
CA SER A 162 5.02 -21.21 -2.47
C SER A 162 4.84 -19.85 -1.79
N LEU A 163 5.78 -19.39 -0.96
CA LEU A 163 5.80 -18.01 -0.48
C LEU A 163 6.64 -17.17 -1.43
N GLN A 164 6.04 -16.77 -2.54
CA GLN A 164 6.57 -15.65 -3.32
C GLN A 164 6.33 -14.38 -2.51
N CYS A 165 7.37 -13.91 -1.81
CA CYS A 165 7.43 -12.53 -1.36
C CYS A 165 7.60 -11.67 -2.61
N THR A 166 6.50 -11.39 -3.29
CA THR A 166 6.49 -10.52 -4.45
C THR A 166 6.43 -9.10 -3.92
N VAL A 167 7.57 -8.47 -3.79
CA VAL A 167 7.66 -7.03 -3.60
C VAL A 167 7.26 -6.41 -4.93
N HIS A 168 5.97 -6.18 -5.13
CA HIS A 168 5.50 -5.38 -6.24
C HIS A 168 5.76 -3.90 -5.94
N PRO A 169 6.52 -3.22 -6.76
CA PRO A 169 6.52 -1.76 -6.75
C PRO A 169 5.19 -1.31 -7.36
N THR A 170 4.10 -1.41 -6.59
CA THR A 170 2.81 -0.95 -7.08
C THR A 170 2.73 0.55 -7.00
N GLY A 171 2.57 1.12 -8.13
CA GLY A 171 1.71 2.26 -8.36
C GLY A 171 2.30 3.62 -8.23
N THR A 172 1.70 4.35 -8.88
CA THR A 172 1.53 5.73 -9.33
C THR A 172 1.86 6.87 -8.35
N LEU A 173 2.25 6.63 -7.12
CA LEU A 173 2.69 7.65 -6.16
C LEU A 173 3.93 7.17 -5.42
N GLY A 174 4.97 7.18 -6.12
CA GLY A 174 6.35 6.82 -5.97
C GLY A 174 7.07 7.08 -4.69
N THR A 175 6.69 6.54 -3.57
CA THR A 175 7.58 6.44 -2.44
C THR A 175 7.27 5.19 -1.66
N TYR A 176 8.31 4.44 -1.43
CA TYR A 176 8.23 3.14 -0.81
C TYR A 176 8.12 3.30 0.70
N THR A 177 6.89 3.39 1.15
CA THR A 177 6.57 2.93 2.47
C THR A 177 5.60 1.80 2.24
N PHE A 178 6.11 0.60 2.14
CA PHE A 178 5.31 -0.59 2.14
C PHE A 178 4.93 -0.86 3.57
N VAL A 179 3.66 -0.88 3.85
CA VAL A 179 3.14 -1.46 5.07
C VAL A 179 2.69 -2.85 4.69
N VAL A 180 3.51 -3.83 4.99
CA VAL A 180 3.13 -5.23 4.85
C VAL A 180 2.39 -5.60 6.12
N VAL A 181 1.19 -6.05 5.95
CA VAL A 181 0.36 -6.51 7.05
C VAL A 181 0.08 -7.99 6.85
N CYS A 182 0.36 -8.74 7.86
CA CYS A 182 0.09 -10.16 7.86
C CYS A 182 -0.95 -10.46 8.94
N SER A 183 -2.11 -10.98 8.56
CA SER A 183 -3.06 -11.51 9.49
C SER A 183 -3.09 -13.03 9.38
N ARG A 184 -2.97 -13.72 10.50
CA ARG A 184 -3.13 -15.17 10.58
C ARG A 184 -4.55 -15.45 11.11
N TYR A 185 -5.40 -15.95 10.27
CA TYR A 185 -6.79 -16.23 10.61
C TYR A 185 -6.95 -17.69 11.08
N ASP A 186 -6.33 -18.04 12.23
CA ASP A 186 -6.55 -19.35 12.87
C ASP A 186 -7.12 -19.27 14.29
N GLY A 187 -7.57 -18.08 14.71
CA GLY A 187 -8.23 -17.87 15.99
C GLY A 187 -7.33 -18.05 17.24
N LYS A 188 -6.02 -18.10 17.08
CA LYS A 188 -5.08 -18.37 18.16
C LYS A 188 -4.16 -17.20 18.55
N TRP A 189 -4.50 -15.99 18.15
CA TRP A 189 -3.83 -14.77 18.62
C TRP A 189 -4.90 -13.79 19.12
N LEU A 190 -5.26 -13.93 20.35
CA LEU A 190 -5.77 -12.91 21.26
C LEU A 190 -4.74 -12.72 22.36
#